data_fb172d368164c976f33d81abfac43bec
#
_entry.id   fb172d368164c976f33d81abfac43bec
#
_cell.length_a   1.000
_cell.length_b   1.000
_cell.length_c   1.000
_cell.angle_alpha   90.00
_cell.angle_beta   90.00
_cell.angle_gamma   90.00
#
_symmetry.space_group_name_H-M   'P 1'
#
loop_
_entity.id
_entity.type
_entity.pdbx_description
1 polymer ?
#
loop_
_entity_poly.entity_id
_entity_poly.type
_entity_poly.pdbx_seq_one_letter_code
_entity_poly.pdbx_strand_id
1 'polypeptide(L)'
;MGASTTCTTTNEHGSCEGQRSCAASGLSACTAATPQAEVCDGLDNDCDGDSDEELGTVTCGQGLCETVVEACVDGVEVSCEPATLPGEVSETCNGIDDDCDGLTDEELDSLSCGIGLCETSVPSCVEGAPNTCEPLFQPGEIAEACNDIDDDCDGLTDEDLIDCP
;
A
#
# COMPACT_ATOMS: atom_id res chain seq x y z
N MET A 1 64.53 2.60 -5.89
CA MET A 1 63.08 2.31 -5.67
C MET A 1 62.73 2.88 -4.32
N GLY A 2 61.82 3.81 -4.24
CA GLY A 2 61.38 4.38 -2.96
C GLY A 2 60.53 3.34 -2.19
N ALA A 3 60.80 3.13 -0.90
CA ALA A 3 59.96 2.30 -0.05
C ALA A 3 58.60 2.98 0.15
N SER A 4 57.52 2.20 0.15
CA SER A 4 56.19 2.68 0.52
C SER A 4 55.75 2.04 1.85
N THR A 5 54.90 2.73 2.58
CA THR A 5 54.30 2.22 3.82
C THR A 5 52.80 2.49 3.78
N THR A 6 52.02 1.60 4.40
CA THR A 6 50.56 1.77 4.55
C THR A 6 50.24 2.95 5.47
N CYS A 7 49.14 3.58 5.21
CA CYS A 7 48.55 4.65 6.06
C CYS A 7 47.02 4.55 6.00
N THR A 8 46.37 5.12 6.96
CA THR A 8 44.90 5.13 7.04
C THR A 8 44.39 6.56 7.20
N THR A 9 43.21 6.81 6.66
CA THR A 9 42.39 7.98 6.98
C THR A 9 41.10 7.48 7.66
N THR A 10 40.82 8.00 8.82
CA THR A 10 39.67 7.55 9.66
C THR A 10 38.81 8.74 10.06
N ASN A 11 37.51 8.52 10.04
CA ASN A 11 36.52 9.47 10.58
C ASN A 11 35.31 8.68 11.16
N GLU A 12 34.17 9.35 11.33
CA GLU A 12 32.95 8.79 11.89
C GLU A 12 32.28 7.74 10.95
N HIS A 13 32.59 7.73 9.66
CA HIS A 13 32.02 6.82 8.69
C HIS A 13 32.83 5.51 8.56
N GLY A 14 34.17 5.57 8.67
CA GLY A 14 34.99 4.38 8.53
C GLY A 14 36.49 4.66 8.53
N SER A 15 37.25 3.74 7.89
CA SER A 15 38.72 3.81 7.86
C SER A 15 39.28 3.25 6.55
N CYS A 16 39.66 4.13 5.64
CA CYS A 16 40.24 3.78 4.35
C CYS A 16 41.75 3.60 4.42
N GLU A 17 42.26 2.57 3.77
CA GLU A 17 43.67 2.32 3.64
C GLU A 17 44.27 2.98 2.40
N GLY A 18 45.51 3.41 2.53
CA GLY A 18 46.29 4.00 1.44
C GLY A 18 47.79 3.77 1.61
N GLN A 19 48.58 4.47 0.84
CA GLN A 19 50.02 4.39 0.88
C GLN A 19 50.70 5.73 0.99
N ARG A 20 51.85 5.74 1.61
CA ARG A 20 52.81 6.86 1.62
C ARG A 20 54.11 6.40 1.01
N SER A 21 54.73 7.23 0.20
CA SER A 21 56.05 7.00 -0.34
C SER A 21 57.11 7.76 0.46
N CYS A 22 58.29 7.12 0.58
CA CYS A 22 59.46 7.76 1.18
C CYS A 22 60.20 8.59 0.10
N ALA A 23 60.35 9.87 0.34
CA ALA A 23 61.13 10.79 -0.47
C ALA A 23 62.27 11.40 0.35
N ALA A 24 63.24 12.07 -0.28
CA ALA A 24 64.32 12.72 0.42
C ALA A 24 63.86 13.81 1.39
N SER A 25 62.64 14.38 1.17
CA SER A 25 61.96 15.34 2.01
C SER A 25 61.15 14.75 3.15
N GLY A 26 61.07 13.40 3.28
CA GLY A 26 60.22 12.70 4.24
C GLY A 26 59.12 11.89 3.59
N LEU A 27 58.11 11.47 4.37
CA LEU A 27 56.95 10.75 3.89
C LEU A 27 55.99 11.67 3.12
N SER A 28 55.45 11.17 2.00
CA SER A 28 54.37 11.84 1.27
C SER A 28 53.08 11.93 2.10
N ALA A 29 52.08 12.68 1.65
CA ALA A 29 50.71 12.59 2.17
C ALA A 29 50.19 11.16 1.98
N CYS A 30 49.22 10.75 2.81
CA CYS A 30 48.51 9.50 2.64
C CYS A 30 47.61 9.57 1.38
N THR A 31 47.56 8.48 0.61
CA THR A 31 46.72 8.37 -0.58
C THR A 31 45.35 7.78 -0.27
N ALA A 32 45.09 7.41 1.00
CA ALA A 32 43.80 6.89 1.41
C ALA A 32 42.69 7.87 1.07
N ALA A 33 41.56 7.35 0.62
CA ALA A 33 40.32 8.12 0.50
C ALA A 33 39.89 8.65 1.89
N THR A 34 39.01 9.59 1.90
CA THR A 34 38.33 10.02 3.14
C THR A 34 37.03 9.21 3.20
N PRO A 35 36.81 8.37 4.24
CA PRO A 35 35.57 7.62 4.36
C PRO A 35 34.34 8.54 4.33
N GLN A 36 33.28 8.10 3.66
CA GLN A 36 32.00 8.80 3.55
C GLN A 36 30.88 7.81 3.83
N ALA A 37 29.71 8.31 4.14
CA ALA A 37 28.52 7.45 4.21
C ALA A 37 28.26 6.84 2.84
N GLU A 38 27.74 5.61 2.81
CA GLU A 38 27.41 4.92 1.59
C GLU A 38 26.41 5.69 0.71
N VAL A 39 26.64 5.60 -0.59
CA VAL A 39 25.73 6.05 -1.64
C VAL A 39 25.66 4.98 -2.72
N CYS A 40 24.51 4.83 -3.35
CA CYS A 40 24.27 3.79 -4.35
C CYS A 40 25.11 4.04 -5.62
N ASP A 41 26.36 3.63 -5.64
CA ASP A 41 27.29 3.83 -6.78
C ASP A 41 28.19 2.62 -7.07
N GLY A 42 28.02 1.53 -6.30
CA GLY A 42 28.80 0.30 -6.41
C GLY A 42 30.20 0.37 -5.83
N LEU A 43 30.49 1.40 -5.05
CA LEU A 43 31.78 1.57 -4.38
C LEU A 43 31.60 1.38 -2.87
N ASP A 44 32.64 0.93 -2.21
CA ASP A 44 32.80 0.89 -0.76
C ASP A 44 33.26 2.30 -0.32
N ASN A 45 32.29 3.17 0.03
CA ASN A 45 32.53 4.58 0.30
C ASN A 45 33.12 4.81 1.69
N ASP A 46 32.85 3.94 2.65
CA ASP A 46 33.33 4.04 4.01
C ASP A 46 34.51 3.12 4.32
N CYS A 47 34.84 2.23 3.38
CA CYS A 47 35.96 1.31 3.43
C CYS A 47 35.85 0.23 4.51
N ASP A 48 34.64 -0.29 4.74
CA ASP A 48 34.45 -1.38 5.69
C ASP A 48 34.53 -2.77 5.04
N GLY A 49 34.47 -2.85 3.71
CA GLY A 49 34.62 -4.04 2.88
C GLY A 49 33.35 -4.51 2.21
N ASP A 50 32.23 -3.91 2.52
CA ASP A 50 30.95 -4.07 1.82
C ASP A 50 30.74 -2.87 0.85
N SER A 51 29.73 -2.85 0.03
CA SER A 51 29.46 -1.77 -0.92
C SER A 51 27.96 -1.55 -1.02
N ASP A 52 27.52 -0.30 -0.97
CA ASP A 52 26.12 0.09 -1.05
C ASP A 52 25.25 -0.47 0.08
N GLU A 53 25.84 -0.79 1.24
CA GLU A 53 25.08 -1.30 2.39
C GLU A 53 24.42 -0.15 3.19
N GLU A 54 23.52 -0.52 4.10
CA GLU A 54 22.80 0.41 4.99
C GLU A 54 21.97 1.50 4.29
N LEU A 55 21.77 1.42 2.96
CA LEU A 55 20.99 2.38 2.18
C LEU A 55 19.48 2.23 2.38
N GLY A 56 19.04 1.18 3.11
CA GLY A 56 17.66 0.98 3.48
C GLY A 56 16.78 0.47 2.36
N THR A 57 15.47 0.66 2.52
CA THR A 57 14.46 0.18 1.59
C THR A 57 13.53 1.31 1.15
N VAL A 58 12.93 1.15 -0.01
CA VAL A 58 11.86 2.03 -0.54
C VAL A 58 10.55 1.26 -0.51
N THR A 59 9.51 1.89 0.00
CA THR A 59 8.15 1.35 0.02
C THR A 59 7.29 2.11 -0.98
N CYS A 60 6.48 1.40 -1.75
CA CYS A 60 5.48 1.98 -2.65
C CYS A 60 4.21 1.15 -2.69
N GLY A 61 3.14 1.72 -3.22
CA GLY A 61 1.80 1.14 -3.19
C GLY A 61 1.07 1.47 -1.89
N GLN A 62 -0.19 1.07 -1.82
CA GLN A 62 -1.08 1.19 -0.67
C GLN A 62 -1.89 -0.10 -0.53
N GLY A 63 -2.54 -0.31 0.61
CA GLY A 63 -3.39 -1.47 0.84
C GLY A 63 -2.65 -2.80 0.60
N LEU A 64 -3.26 -3.68 -0.17
CA LEU A 64 -2.65 -4.96 -0.54
C LEU A 64 -1.50 -4.82 -1.56
N CYS A 65 -1.34 -3.67 -2.18
CA CYS A 65 -0.32 -3.42 -3.20
C CYS A 65 0.98 -2.88 -2.64
N GLU A 66 1.09 -2.75 -1.32
CA GLU A 66 2.33 -2.30 -0.70
C GLU A 66 3.48 -3.26 -1.03
N THR A 67 4.54 -2.70 -1.57
CA THR A 67 5.76 -3.42 -1.92
C THR A 67 6.95 -2.71 -1.28
N VAL A 68 7.88 -3.49 -0.76
CA VAL A 68 9.13 -3.00 -0.18
C VAL A 68 10.29 -3.59 -0.98
N VAL A 69 11.16 -2.73 -1.48
CA VAL A 69 12.36 -3.12 -2.23
C VAL A 69 13.59 -2.49 -1.61
N GLU A 70 14.77 -3.12 -1.80
CA GLU A 70 16.04 -2.50 -1.43
C GLU A 70 16.23 -1.20 -2.22
N ALA A 71 16.71 -0.15 -1.57
CA ALA A 71 16.90 1.16 -2.21
C ALA A 71 18.02 1.13 -3.25
N CYS A 72 18.99 0.19 -3.11
CA CYS A 72 20.12 0.03 -4.00
C CYS A 72 20.34 -1.45 -4.32
N VAL A 73 20.60 -1.77 -5.58
CA VAL A 73 20.97 -3.10 -6.03
C VAL A 73 22.08 -2.98 -7.08
N ASP A 74 23.20 -3.62 -6.82
CA ASP A 74 24.38 -3.63 -7.73
C ASP A 74 24.83 -2.22 -8.17
N GLY A 75 24.82 -1.24 -7.28
CA GLY A 75 25.24 0.14 -7.56
C GLY A 75 24.21 0.96 -8.31
N VAL A 76 22.95 0.53 -8.35
CA VAL A 76 21.86 1.24 -9.03
C VAL A 76 20.71 1.47 -8.09
N GLU A 77 20.27 2.73 -7.98
CA GLU A 77 19.05 3.07 -7.24
C GLU A 77 17.85 2.34 -7.85
N VAL A 78 17.08 1.66 -7.00
CA VAL A 78 15.90 0.89 -7.41
C VAL A 78 14.66 1.79 -7.39
N SER A 79 13.95 1.83 -8.51
CA SER A 79 12.62 2.41 -8.58
C SER A 79 11.62 1.39 -8.05
N CYS A 80 10.86 1.75 -7.03
CA CYS A 80 9.79 0.91 -6.52
C CYS A 80 8.54 1.03 -7.40
N GLU A 81 7.98 -0.10 -7.79
CA GLU A 81 6.68 -0.18 -8.47
C GLU A 81 5.74 -1.02 -7.61
N PRO A 82 4.49 -0.59 -7.38
CA PRO A 82 3.53 -1.36 -6.62
C PRO A 82 3.24 -2.72 -7.29
N ALA A 83 2.87 -3.71 -6.48
CA ALA A 83 2.64 -5.07 -6.96
C ALA A 83 1.48 -5.16 -7.97
N THR A 84 0.51 -4.26 -7.85
CA THR A 84 -0.65 -4.14 -8.74
C THR A 84 -0.88 -2.67 -9.06
N LEU A 85 -1.34 -2.36 -10.26
CA LEU A 85 -1.69 -0.99 -10.62
C LEU A 85 -3.08 -0.64 -10.05
N PRO A 86 -3.30 0.63 -9.64
CA PRO A 86 -4.59 1.06 -9.13
C PRO A 86 -5.75 0.73 -10.07
N GLY A 87 -6.84 0.15 -9.52
CA GLY A 87 -8.07 -0.17 -10.26
C GLY A 87 -8.01 -1.47 -11.09
N GLU A 88 -6.94 -2.28 -11.00
CA GLU A 88 -6.88 -3.58 -11.71
C GLU A 88 -7.63 -4.71 -10.99
N VAL A 89 -7.89 -4.57 -9.72
CA VAL A 89 -8.63 -5.53 -8.88
C VAL A 89 -9.92 -4.86 -8.42
N SER A 90 -10.96 -5.61 -8.15
CA SER A 90 -12.20 -5.07 -7.58
C SER A 90 -12.14 -5.12 -6.06
N GLU A 91 -12.72 -4.12 -5.42
CA GLU A 91 -12.84 -4.07 -3.97
C GLU A 91 -13.64 -5.25 -3.39
N THR A 92 -13.24 -5.66 -2.21
CA THR A 92 -13.91 -6.65 -1.37
C THR A 92 -14.18 -6.04 -0.01
N CYS A 93 -15.40 -6.14 0.51
CA CYS A 93 -15.75 -5.60 1.82
C CYS A 93 -14.95 -6.25 2.96
N ASN A 94 -13.80 -5.69 3.28
CA ASN A 94 -12.86 -6.25 4.27
C ASN A 94 -12.08 -5.18 5.05
N GLY A 95 -12.28 -3.90 4.74
CA GLY A 95 -11.58 -2.77 5.35
C GLY A 95 -10.16 -2.56 4.83
N ILE A 96 -9.82 -3.13 3.67
CA ILE A 96 -8.52 -2.99 3.01
C ILE A 96 -8.75 -2.37 1.63
N ASP A 97 -7.85 -1.54 1.19
CA ASP A 97 -7.77 -1.02 -0.17
C ASP A 97 -7.24 -2.13 -1.08
N ASP A 98 -8.16 -2.91 -1.70
CA ASP A 98 -7.80 -4.08 -2.52
C ASP A 98 -7.35 -3.67 -3.93
N ASP A 99 -7.88 -2.57 -4.46
CA ASP A 99 -7.57 -2.08 -5.80
C ASP A 99 -6.51 -0.97 -5.83
N CYS A 100 -6.07 -0.53 -4.65
CA CYS A 100 -4.94 0.39 -4.47
C CYS A 100 -5.14 1.80 -5.05
N ASP A 101 -6.38 2.26 -5.12
CA ASP A 101 -6.70 3.62 -5.59
C ASP A 101 -6.61 4.68 -4.48
N GLY A 102 -6.46 4.24 -3.23
CA GLY A 102 -6.35 5.07 -2.03
C GLY A 102 -7.67 5.25 -1.28
N LEU A 103 -8.72 4.59 -1.73
CA LEU A 103 -9.99 4.46 -1.02
C LEU A 103 -10.07 3.07 -0.38
N THR A 104 -11.17 2.74 0.25
CA THR A 104 -11.32 1.45 0.95
C THR A 104 -12.78 1.04 0.92
N ASP A 105 -13.05 -0.17 0.41
CA ASP A 105 -14.39 -0.74 0.28
C ASP A 105 -15.35 0.13 -0.56
N GLU A 106 -14.85 0.87 -1.56
CA GLU A 106 -15.69 1.67 -2.44
C GLU A 106 -16.16 0.87 -3.67
N GLU A 107 -17.00 1.49 -4.50
CA GLU A 107 -17.58 0.89 -5.72
C GLU A 107 -18.30 -0.45 -5.52
N LEU A 108 -18.57 -0.83 -4.28
CA LEU A 108 -19.32 -2.03 -3.94
C LEU A 108 -20.83 -1.83 -4.16
N ASP A 109 -21.49 -2.88 -4.67
CA ASP A 109 -22.92 -2.87 -4.93
C ASP A 109 -23.74 -2.56 -3.67
N SER A 110 -24.98 -2.15 -3.88
CA SER A 110 -25.97 -2.01 -2.81
C SER A 110 -26.79 -3.30 -2.67
N LEU A 111 -27.20 -3.60 -1.45
CA LEU A 111 -28.16 -4.66 -1.14
C LEU A 111 -29.57 -4.09 -1.18
N SER A 112 -30.43 -4.65 -2.00
CA SER A 112 -31.86 -4.33 -1.99
C SER A 112 -32.65 -5.46 -1.31
N CYS A 113 -33.61 -5.09 -0.50
CA CYS A 113 -34.49 -6.05 0.17
C CYS A 113 -35.88 -5.44 0.39
N GLY A 114 -36.87 -6.32 0.65
CA GLY A 114 -38.27 -5.95 0.66
C GLY A 114 -38.89 -6.00 -0.73
N ILE A 115 -40.21 -5.84 -0.78
CA ILE A 115 -41.01 -5.76 -2.00
C ILE A 115 -42.09 -4.68 -1.77
N GLY A 116 -42.70 -4.16 -2.84
CA GLY A 116 -43.73 -3.18 -2.72
C GLY A 116 -43.30 -1.91 -1.97
N LEU A 117 -44.13 -1.48 -1.01
CA LEU A 117 -43.83 -0.31 -0.18
C LEU A 117 -42.64 -0.54 0.78
N CYS A 118 -42.25 -1.79 1.03
CA CYS A 118 -41.19 -2.15 1.96
C CYS A 118 -39.79 -2.21 1.33
N GLU A 119 -39.71 -1.97 0.02
CA GLU A 119 -38.41 -2.00 -0.66
C GLU A 119 -37.46 -0.93 -0.11
N THR A 120 -36.27 -1.35 0.21
CA THR A 120 -35.19 -0.47 0.63
C THR A 120 -33.86 -0.93 0.05
N SER A 121 -32.89 -0.04 0.04
CA SER A 121 -31.54 -0.34 -0.41
C SER A 121 -30.52 0.23 0.57
N VAL A 122 -29.54 -0.57 0.90
CA VAL A 122 -28.45 -0.20 1.80
C VAL A 122 -27.11 -0.53 1.15
N PRO A 123 -26.01 0.16 1.48
CA PRO A 123 -24.67 -0.24 1.03
C PRO A 123 -24.39 -1.68 1.42
N SER A 124 -23.75 -2.45 0.55
CA SER A 124 -23.37 -3.84 0.85
C SER A 124 -22.25 -3.94 1.88
N CYS A 125 -21.47 -2.86 2.05
CA CYS A 125 -20.37 -2.76 2.97
C CYS A 125 -20.51 -1.54 3.89
N VAL A 126 -20.20 -1.73 5.17
CA VAL A 126 -20.17 -0.65 6.17
C VAL A 126 -19.00 -0.89 7.12
N GLU A 127 -18.09 0.08 7.18
CA GLU A 127 -16.92 0.02 8.09
C GLU A 127 -16.10 -1.28 7.96
N GLY A 128 -15.87 -1.75 6.74
CA GLY A 128 -15.07 -2.94 6.47
C GLY A 128 -15.77 -4.27 6.73
N ALA A 129 -17.07 -4.26 6.93
CA ALA A 129 -17.86 -5.47 7.19
C ALA A 129 -19.07 -5.58 6.25
N PRO A 130 -19.37 -6.78 5.75
CA PRO A 130 -20.57 -7.02 4.96
C PRO A 130 -21.82 -6.59 5.73
N ASN A 131 -22.63 -5.77 5.09
CA ASN A 131 -23.87 -5.27 5.66
C ASN A 131 -25.02 -6.28 5.44
N THR A 132 -26.12 -6.10 6.16
CA THR A 132 -27.37 -6.83 5.96
C THR A 132 -28.47 -5.85 5.66
N CYS A 133 -29.36 -6.23 4.74
CA CYS A 133 -30.52 -5.42 4.40
C CYS A 133 -31.75 -5.97 5.14
N GLU A 134 -32.48 -5.10 5.78
CA GLU A 134 -33.78 -5.43 6.37
C GLU A 134 -34.87 -4.53 5.72
N PRO A 135 -36.00 -5.10 5.30
CA PRO A 135 -37.08 -4.30 4.69
C PRO A 135 -37.60 -3.27 5.66
N LEU A 136 -38.20 -2.18 5.13
CA LEU A 136 -38.72 -1.06 5.94
C LEU A 136 -39.79 -1.52 6.93
N PHE A 137 -40.61 -2.48 6.51
CA PHE A 137 -41.67 -3.09 7.34
C PHE A 137 -41.60 -4.61 7.18
N GLN A 138 -42.10 -5.32 8.17
CA GLN A 138 -42.25 -6.79 8.07
C GLN A 138 -43.53 -7.11 7.29
N PRO A 139 -43.56 -8.24 6.53
CA PRO A 139 -44.76 -8.64 5.82
C PRO A 139 -46.01 -8.70 6.74
N GLY A 140 -47.10 -8.04 6.33
CA GLY A 140 -48.33 -7.96 7.06
C GLY A 140 -48.42 -6.93 8.21
N GLU A 141 -47.37 -6.09 8.38
CA GLU A 141 -47.40 -4.99 9.39
C GLU A 141 -48.33 -3.84 9.00
N ILE A 142 -48.50 -3.63 7.71
CA ILE A 142 -49.39 -2.58 7.15
C ILE A 142 -50.55 -3.28 6.44
N ALA A 143 -51.70 -2.66 6.40
CA ALA A 143 -52.83 -3.21 5.66
C ALA A 143 -52.83 -2.68 4.22
N GLU A 144 -53.23 -3.52 3.28
CA GLU A 144 -53.43 -3.15 1.89
C GLU A 144 -54.35 -1.94 1.68
N ALA A 145 -54.02 -1.14 0.67
CA ALA A 145 -54.83 -0.03 0.16
C ALA A 145 -54.98 -0.18 -1.36
N CYS A 146 -56.16 0.13 -1.90
CA CYS A 146 -56.38 0.02 -3.35
C CYS A 146 -55.57 1.06 -4.14
N ASN A 147 -54.33 0.76 -4.46
CA ASN A 147 -53.42 1.70 -5.11
C ASN A 147 -52.42 1.06 -6.11
N ASP A 148 -52.65 -0.22 -6.43
CA ASP A 148 -51.75 -1.04 -7.28
C ASP A 148 -50.33 -1.20 -6.70
N ILE A 149 -50.15 -1.06 -5.40
CA ILE A 149 -48.90 -1.27 -4.68
C ILE A 149 -49.09 -2.39 -3.65
N ASP A 150 -48.11 -3.24 -3.46
CA ASP A 150 -48.04 -4.19 -2.36
C ASP A 150 -47.67 -3.42 -1.07
N ASP A 151 -48.71 -2.98 -0.32
CA ASP A 151 -48.51 -2.16 0.87
C ASP A 151 -48.08 -3.00 2.08
N ASP A 152 -48.53 -4.25 2.17
CA ASP A 152 -48.24 -5.14 3.30
C ASP A 152 -47.02 -6.04 3.05
N CYS A 153 -46.45 -5.97 1.83
CA CYS A 153 -45.19 -6.63 1.48
C CYS A 153 -45.22 -8.15 1.54
N ASP A 154 -46.38 -8.77 1.27
CA ASP A 154 -46.52 -10.23 1.24
C ASP A 154 -46.26 -10.84 -0.15
N GLY A 155 -46.12 -9.98 -1.19
CA GLY A 155 -45.86 -10.35 -2.58
C GLY A 155 -47.11 -10.36 -3.44
N LEU A 156 -48.26 -9.97 -2.90
CA LEU A 156 -49.50 -9.75 -3.62
C LEU A 156 -49.76 -8.24 -3.71
N THR A 157 -50.80 -7.83 -4.36
CA THR A 157 -51.15 -6.41 -4.56
C THR A 157 -52.65 -6.24 -4.42
N ASP A 158 -53.06 -5.35 -3.54
CA ASP A 158 -54.46 -5.01 -3.29
C ASP A 158 -55.34 -6.22 -2.90
N GLU A 159 -54.76 -7.27 -2.30
CA GLU A 159 -55.52 -8.45 -1.84
C GLU A 159 -56.22 -8.14 -0.50
N ASP A 160 -57.08 -9.07 -0.08
CA ASP A 160 -57.91 -8.97 1.14
C ASP A 160 -58.84 -7.73 1.22
N LEU A 161 -58.92 -6.93 0.16
CA LEU A 161 -59.78 -5.77 0.04
C LEU A 161 -61.12 -6.15 -0.61
N ILE A 162 -62.23 -5.70 -0.04
CA ILE A 162 -63.57 -6.15 -0.46
C ILE A 162 -64.06 -5.51 -1.76
N ASP A 163 -63.53 -4.39 -2.17
CA ASP A 163 -63.85 -3.70 -3.43
C ASP A 163 -62.77 -2.67 -3.81
N CYS A 164 -61.73 -3.10 -4.51
CA CYS A 164 -60.89 -2.15 -5.25
C CYS A 164 -61.58 -1.74 -6.54
N PRO A 165 -61.80 -0.40 -6.79
CA PRO A 165 -62.51 0.08 -7.97
C PRO A 165 -61.73 -0.13 -9.28
#